data_bc03b2323283c06ec7aad854be8089d2
#
_entry.id   bc03b2323283c06ec7aad854be8089d2
#
_cell.length_a   1.000
_cell.length_b   1.000
_cell.length_c   1.000
_cell.angle_alpha   90.00
_cell.angle_beta   90.00
_cell.angle_gamma   90.00
#
_symmetry.space_group_name_H-M   'P 1'
#
loop_
_entity.id
_entity.type
_entity.pdbx_description
1 polymer ?
#
loop_
_entity_poly.entity_id
_entity_poly.type
_entity_poly.pdbx_seq_one_letter_code
_entity_poly.pdbx_strand_id
1 'polypeptide(L)'
;MACHEIINSLGFSLENYDGIGRWRDTENNKRVDSFTQFETRAGDLVNLRGSRSLAQFIANDSNAQKNFVQNLFEYMIKQPIQAYGENTVDDLHAHFVKSNFSCKGLIVEILCLASTKGIKQEES
;
A
#
# COMPACT_ATOMS: atom_id res chain seq x y z
N MET A 1 -15.66 14.20 -0.59
CA MET A 1 -15.44 13.15 -1.60
C MET A 1 -16.09 11.86 -1.12
N ALA A 2 -16.94 11.27 -1.94
CA ALA A 2 -17.54 9.97 -1.60
C ALA A 2 -16.48 8.87 -1.83
N CYS A 3 -16.38 7.89 -0.92
CA CYS A 3 -15.43 6.77 -1.03
C CYS A 3 -15.52 6.03 -2.40
N HIS A 4 -16.68 6.03 -3.02
CA HIS A 4 -16.92 5.42 -4.33
C HIS A 4 -16.15 6.09 -5.47
N GLU A 5 -15.93 7.41 -5.44
CA GLU A 5 -15.22 8.13 -6.50
C GLU A 5 -13.74 7.71 -6.57
N ILE A 6 -13.10 7.50 -5.42
CA ILE A 6 -11.69 7.08 -5.34
C ILE A 6 -11.53 5.63 -5.82
N ILE A 7 -12.39 4.73 -5.33
CA ILE A 7 -12.34 3.30 -5.68
C ILE A 7 -12.63 3.11 -7.17
N ASN A 8 -13.64 3.79 -7.70
CA ASN A 8 -13.98 3.71 -9.10
C ASN A 8 -12.86 4.24 -9.99
N SER A 9 -12.26 5.38 -9.63
CA SER A 9 -11.16 5.97 -10.40
C SER A 9 -9.96 5.03 -10.49
N LEU A 10 -9.56 4.39 -9.39
CA LEU A 10 -8.47 3.40 -9.39
C LEU A 10 -8.87 2.14 -10.19
N GLY A 11 -10.13 1.70 -10.07
CA GLY A 11 -10.67 0.55 -10.80
C GLY A 11 -10.61 0.72 -12.31
N PHE A 12 -10.88 1.91 -12.85
CA PHE A 12 -10.81 2.18 -14.30
C PHE A 12 -9.40 1.93 -14.88
N SER A 13 -8.33 2.08 -14.11
CA SER A 13 -6.99 1.72 -14.58
C SER A 13 -6.81 0.22 -14.83
N LEU A 14 -7.73 -0.62 -14.35
CA LEU A 14 -7.73 -2.08 -14.50
C LEU A 14 -8.72 -2.58 -15.56
N GLU A 15 -9.38 -1.70 -16.32
CA GLU A 15 -10.38 -2.05 -17.35
C GLU A 15 -9.86 -2.99 -18.46
N ASN A 16 -8.55 -3.08 -18.65
CA ASN A 16 -7.96 -4.06 -19.54
C ASN A 16 -8.09 -5.51 -19.05
N TYR A 17 -8.60 -5.74 -17.83
CA TYR A 17 -8.89 -7.07 -17.32
C TYR A 17 -10.41 -7.29 -17.27
N ASP A 18 -10.87 -8.44 -17.76
CA ASP A 18 -12.26 -8.82 -17.63
C ASP A 18 -12.60 -9.34 -16.22
N GLY A 19 -13.87 -9.66 -15.98
CA GLY A 19 -14.36 -10.12 -14.66
C GLY A 19 -13.72 -11.41 -14.13
N ILE A 20 -12.94 -12.13 -14.97
CA ILE A 20 -12.19 -13.33 -14.58
C ILE A 20 -10.67 -13.14 -14.73
N GLY A 21 -10.21 -11.90 -14.86
CA GLY A 21 -8.80 -11.54 -14.89
C GLY A 21 -8.08 -11.75 -16.22
N ARG A 22 -8.78 -12.01 -17.32
CA ARG A 22 -8.15 -12.11 -18.64
C ARG A 22 -7.92 -10.74 -19.23
N TRP A 23 -6.78 -10.57 -19.90
CA TRP A 23 -6.45 -9.35 -20.62
C TRP A 23 -7.34 -9.16 -21.85
N ARG A 24 -7.81 -7.92 -22.07
CA ARG A 24 -8.58 -7.50 -23.24
C ARG A 24 -8.15 -6.11 -23.70
N ASP A 25 -7.99 -5.95 -25.02
CA ASP A 25 -7.73 -4.67 -25.68
C ASP A 25 -9.01 -4.04 -26.21
N THR A 26 -10.01 -4.88 -26.46
CA THR A 26 -11.31 -4.48 -27.05
C THR A 26 -12.45 -5.13 -26.31
N GLU A 27 -13.57 -4.41 -26.21
CA GLU A 27 -14.85 -4.89 -25.74
C GLU A 27 -15.95 -4.37 -26.68
N ASN A 28 -16.83 -5.26 -27.14
CA ASN A 28 -17.91 -4.92 -28.09
C ASN A 28 -17.41 -4.12 -29.31
N ASN A 29 -16.28 -4.53 -29.91
CA ASN A 29 -15.59 -3.90 -31.03
C ASN A 29 -15.11 -2.45 -30.78
N LYS A 30 -15.05 -2.01 -29.53
CA LYS A 30 -14.45 -0.73 -29.11
C LYS A 30 -13.18 -0.99 -28.34
N ARG A 31 -12.20 -0.09 -28.51
CA ARG A 31 -10.95 -0.15 -27.76
C ARG A 31 -11.25 0.15 -26.28
N VAL A 32 -10.69 -0.65 -25.38
CA VAL A 32 -10.76 -0.40 -23.93
C VAL A 32 -9.93 0.82 -23.59
N ASP A 33 -10.53 1.78 -22.89
CA ASP A 33 -9.82 2.94 -22.33
C ASP A 33 -9.63 2.74 -20.85
N SER A 34 -8.39 2.53 -20.44
CA SER A 34 -7.97 2.38 -19.04
C SER A 34 -7.36 3.66 -18.46
N PHE A 35 -7.58 4.81 -19.13
CA PHE A 35 -7.16 6.10 -18.59
C PHE A 35 -8.09 6.52 -17.46
N THR A 36 -7.49 6.97 -16.36
CA THR A 36 -8.23 7.56 -15.25
C THR A 36 -7.42 8.65 -14.59
N GLN A 37 -8.12 9.56 -13.93
CA GLN A 37 -7.55 10.59 -13.10
C GLN A 37 -8.16 10.49 -11.71
N PHE A 38 -7.34 10.54 -10.67
CA PHE A 38 -7.85 10.61 -9.31
C PHE A 38 -7.06 11.61 -8.48
N GLU A 39 -7.71 12.13 -7.47
CA GLU A 39 -7.13 13.08 -6.53
C GLU A 39 -6.64 12.35 -5.29
N THR A 40 -5.38 12.56 -4.92
CA THR A 40 -4.79 12.02 -3.69
C THR A 40 -5.36 12.72 -2.46
N ARG A 41 -5.11 12.19 -1.27
CA ARG A 41 -5.48 12.87 -0.01
C ARG A 41 -4.79 14.23 0.17
N ALA A 42 -3.65 14.44 -0.48
CA ALA A 42 -2.93 15.72 -0.47
C ALA A 42 -3.49 16.75 -1.46
N GLY A 43 -4.47 16.35 -2.30
CA GLY A 43 -5.06 17.21 -3.33
C GLY A 43 -4.35 17.14 -4.68
N ASP A 44 -3.33 16.28 -4.84
CA ASP A 44 -2.63 16.13 -6.11
C ASP A 44 -3.43 15.29 -7.10
N LEU A 45 -3.52 15.76 -8.34
CA LEU A 45 -4.15 15.01 -9.42
C LEU A 45 -3.14 14.05 -10.06
N VAL A 46 -3.48 12.76 -10.05
CA VAL A 46 -2.67 11.68 -10.60
C VAL A 46 -3.36 11.09 -11.82
N ASN A 47 -2.65 11.04 -12.94
CA ASN A 47 -3.11 10.42 -14.18
C ASN A 47 -2.57 8.99 -14.25
N LEU A 48 -3.46 8.02 -14.38
CA LEU A 48 -3.11 6.61 -14.49
C LEU A 48 -3.61 6.07 -15.84
N ARG A 49 -2.83 5.20 -16.44
CA ARG A 49 -3.21 4.47 -17.65
C ARG A 49 -2.75 3.02 -17.53
N GLY A 50 -3.74 2.15 -17.30
CA GLY A 50 -3.50 0.72 -17.17
C GLY A 50 -2.87 0.32 -15.83
N SER A 51 -2.84 -0.98 -15.59
CA SER A 51 -2.36 -1.59 -14.34
C SER A 51 -0.90 -1.28 -14.01
N ARG A 52 -0.04 -1.12 -15.03
CA ARG A 52 1.37 -0.80 -14.81
C ARG A 52 1.56 0.57 -14.17
N SER A 53 0.86 1.60 -14.64
CA SER A 53 0.97 2.93 -14.05
C SER A 53 0.38 2.98 -12.64
N LEU A 54 -0.72 2.24 -12.40
CA LEU A 54 -1.27 2.06 -11.06
C LEU A 54 -0.26 1.38 -10.12
N ALA A 55 0.35 0.28 -10.56
CA ALA A 55 1.35 -0.43 -9.77
C ALA A 55 2.57 0.44 -9.43
N GLN A 56 3.06 1.22 -10.39
CA GLN A 56 4.17 2.16 -10.18
C GLN A 56 3.77 3.27 -9.19
N PHE A 57 2.57 3.80 -9.30
CA PHE A 57 2.06 4.79 -8.38
C PHE A 57 2.01 4.24 -6.96
N ILE A 58 1.40 3.07 -6.74
CA ILE A 58 1.29 2.43 -5.42
C ILE A 58 2.67 2.10 -4.85
N ALA A 59 3.58 1.58 -5.67
CA ALA A 59 4.93 1.22 -5.23
C ALA A 59 5.75 2.43 -4.75
N ASN A 60 5.48 3.62 -5.29
CA ASN A 60 6.17 4.87 -4.91
C ASN A 60 5.43 5.68 -3.84
N ASP A 61 4.21 5.29 -3.48
CA ASP A 61 3.42 5.99 -2.46
C ASP A 61 3.88 5.59 -1.05
N SER A 62 4.37 6.60 -0.30
CA SER A 62 4.88 6.39 1.07
C SER A 62 3.79 5.86 2.02
N ASN A 63 2.53 6.26 1.84
CA ASN A 63 1.43 5.79 2.68
C ASN A 63 1.11 4.32 2.41
N ALA A 64 1.14 3.89 1.13
CA ALA A 64 0.98 2.50 0.77
C ALA A 64 2.11 1.63 1.36
N GLN A 65 3.35 2.12 1.31
CA GLN A 65 4.50 1.44 1.90
C GLN A 65 4.39 1.34 3.43
N LYS A 66 4.00 2.41 4.12
CA LYS A 66 3.78 2.42 5.58
C LYS A 66 2.63 1.50 5.99
N ASN A 67 1.54 1.49 5.23
CA ASN A 67 0.43 0.56 5.46
C ASN A 67 0.87 -0.91 5.30
N PHE A 68 1.71 -1.20 4.31
CA PHE A 68 2.29 -2.54 4.16
C PHE A 68 3.11 -2.95 5.39
N VAL A 69 3.99 -2.06 5.86
CA VAL A 69 4.82 -2.28 7.06
C VAL A 69 3.95 -2.53 8.28
N GLN A 70 2.94 -1.69 8.52
CA GLN A 70 2.01 -1.82 9.65
C GLN A 70 1.24 -3.15 9.58
N ASN A 71 0.64 -3.47 8.44
CA ASN A 71 -0.12 -4.71 8.28
C ASN A 71 0.75 -5.95 8.48
N LEU A 72 1.98 -5.94 7.98
CA LEU A 72 2.92 -7.05 8.18
C LEU A 72 3.28 -7.20 9.66
N PHE A 73 3.57 -6.09 10.35
CA PHE A 73 3.85 -6.09 11.78
C PHE A 73 2.69 -6.69 12.57
N GLU A 74 1.48 -6.17 12.39
CA GLU A 74 0.29 -6.61 13.11
C GLU A 74 -0.10 -8.06 12.78
N TYR A 75 0.14 -8.49 11.54
CA TYR A 75 -0.03 -9.89 11.16
C TYR A 75 0.91 -10.83 11.91
N MET A 76 2.20 -10.45 12.03
CA MET A 76 3.23 -11.27 12.67
C MET A 76 3.14 -11.25 14.20
N ILE A 77 2.98 -10.06 14.77
CA ILE A 77 3.08 -9.86 16.21
C ILE A 77 1.71 -10.01 16.91
N LYS A 78 0.60 -9.88 16.15
CA LYS A 78 -0.78 -9.94 16.66
C LYS A 78 -1.09 -8.86 17.71
N GLN A 79 -0.38 -7.74 17.63
CA GLN A 79 -0.57 -6.56 18.47
C GLN A 79 -0.58 -5.30 17.60
N PRO A 80 -1.32 -4.24 17.98
CA PRO A 80 -1.25 -2.96 17.31
C PRO A 80 0.17 -2.40 17.35
N ILE A 81 0.67 -1.91 16.22
CA ILE A 81 2.04 -1.39 16.12
C ILE A 81 2.27 -0.20 17.06
N GLN A 82 1.22 0.59 17.34
CA GLN A 82 1.26 1.74 18.24
C GLN A 82 1.64 1.35 19.69
N ALA A 83 1.37 0.10 20.11
CA ALA A 83 1.77 -0.42 21.42
C ALA A 83 3.30 -0.46 21.60
N TYR A 84 4.05 -0.39 20.51
CA TYR A 84 5.53 -0.41 20.48
C TYR A 84 6.14 1.00 20.38
N GLY A 85 5.31 2.04 20.26
CA GLY A 85 5.69 3.44 20.19
C GLY A 85 5.16 4.16 18.96
N GLU A 86 4.93 5.46 19.08
CA GLU A 86 4.31 6.29 18.03
C GLU A 86 5.12 6.32 16.73
N ASN A 87 6.45 6.27 16.81
CA ASN A 87 7.35 6.35 15.66
C ASN A 87 7.69 4.99 15.04
N THR A 88 7.15 3.89 15.59
CA THR A 88 7.53 2.53 15.16
C THR A 88 7.27 2.27 13.67
N VAL A 89 6.16 2.78 13.12
CA VAL A 89 5.86 2.66 11.69
C VAL A 89 6.92 3.38 10.86
N ASP A 90 7.29 4.60 11.25
CA ASP A 90 8.24 5.42 10.51
C ASP A 90 9.66 4.83 10.56
N ASP A 91 10.07 4.32 11.71
CA ASP A 91 11.37 3.67 11.89
C ASP A 91 11.48 2.40 11.03
N LEU A 92 10.47 1.53 11.08
CA LEU A 92 10.41 0.31 10.25
C LEU A 92 10.31 0.63 8.76
N HIS A 93 9.55 1.66 8.37
CA HIS A 93 9.46 2.11 6.99
C HIS A 93 10.82 2.62 6.50
N ALA A 94 11.52 3.44 7.30
CA ALA A 94 12.87 3.92 6.97
C ALA A 94 13.86 2.76 6.77
N HIS A 95 13.81 1.74 7.64
CA HIS A 95 14.59 0.52 7.48
C HIS A 95 14.24 -0.23 6.19
N PHE A 96 12.96 -0.36 5.88
CA PHE A 96 12.46 -1.04 4.69
C PHE A 96 12.95 -0.35 3.40
N VAL A 97 12.85 0.98 3.33
CA VAL A 97 13.38 1.77 2.20
C VAL A 97 14.90 1.61 2.09
N LYS A 98 15.65 1.75 3.21
CA LYS A 98 17.11 1.62 3.24
C LYS A 98 17.60 0.24 2.81
N SER A 99 16.82 -0.80 3.10
CA SER A 99 17.11 -2.20 2.68
C SER A 99 16.66 -2.51 1.24
N ASN A 100 16.35 -1.49 0.44
CA ASN A 100 15.83 -1.62 -0.91
C ASN A 100 14.55 -2.48 -0.97
N PHE A 101 13.62 -2.22 -0.07
CA PHE A 101 12.33 -2.91 0.06
C PHE A 101 12.46 -4.43 0.27
N SER A 102 13.47 -4.85 1.03
CA SER A 102 13.67 -6.25 1.40
C SER A 102 12.62 -6.70 2.40
N CYS A 103 11.63 -7.48 1.98
CA CYS A 103 10.62 -8.05 2.88
C CYS A 103 11.27 -8.97 3.94
N LYS A 104 12.31 -9.74 3.57
CA LYS A 104 13.07 -10.56 4.51
C LYS A 104 13.76 -9.70 5.58
N GLY A 105 14.38 -8.59 5.16
CA GLY A 105 15.00 -7.64 6.09
C GLY A 105 13.99 -7.03 7.04
N LEU A 106 12.82 -6.63 6.52
CA LEU A 106 11.73 -6.09 7.33
C LEU A 106 11.21 -7.11 8.37
N ILE A 107 11.02 -8.37 7.97
CA ILE A 107 10.60 -9.44 8.89
C ILE A 107 11.59 -9.60 10.05
N VAL A 108 12.88 -9.63 9.75
CA VAL A 108 13.93 -9.74 10.77
C VAL A 108 13.88 -8.54 11.73
N GLU A 109 13.75 -7.32 11.20
CA GLU A 109 13.69 -6.11 12.02
C GLU A 109 12.45 -6.07 12.92
N ILE A 110 11.28 -6.49 12.40
CA ILE A 110 10.04 -6.62 13.19
C ILE A 110 10.26 -7.59 14.37
N LEU A 111 10.85 -8.75 14.12
CA LEU A 111 11.12 -9.75 15.17
C LEU A 111 12.12 -9.24 16.21
N CYS A 112 13.19 -8.58 15.77
CA CYS A 112 14.16 -7.95 16.66
C CYS A 112 13.50 -6.89 17.55
N LEU A 113 12.69 -6.03 16.96
CA LEU A 113 11.98 -4.98 17.69
C LEU A 113 11.00 -5.57 18.72
N ALA A 114 10.21 -6.56 18.33
CA ALA A 114 9.25 -7.22 19.21
C ALA A 114 9.93 -7.96 20.38
N SER A 115 11.11 -8.55 20.14
CA SER A 115 11.86 -9.26 21.19
C SER A 115 12.58 -8.32 22.17
N THR A 116 12.95 -7.12 21.73
CA THR A 116 13.77 -6.19 22.54
C THR A 116 12.96 -5.12 23.26
N LYS A 117 11.92 -4.57 22.60
CA LYS A 117 11.14 -3.48 23.21
C LYS A 117 9.97 -3.97 24.07
N GLY A 118 9.43 -5.17 23.83
CA GLY A 118 8.24 -5.64 24.52
C GLY A 118 7.05 -4.66 24.44
N ILE A 119 5.90 -5.07 24.90
CA ILE A 119 4.76 -4.16 25.10
C ILE A 119 5.09 -3.29 26.31
N LYS A 120 5.09 -1.95 26.19
CA LYS A 120 5.05 -1.09 27.36
C LYS A 120 3.74 -1.37 28.08
N GLN A 121 3.80 -2.12 29.18
CA GLN A 121 2.69 -2.18 30.13
C GLN A 121 2.55 -0.75 30.69
N GLU A 122 1.38 -0.13 30.49
CA GLU A 122 1.02 1.04 31.29
C GLU A 122 1.05 0.57 32.75
N GLU A 123 2.01 1.05 33.49
CA GLU A 123 1.99 0.95 34.95
C GLU A 123 0.78 1.76 35.43
N SER A 124 -0.18 1.04 35.98
CA SER A 124 -1.38 1.57 36.61
C SER A 124 -1.02 2.32 37.88
#